data_d2dd420b2cbbf32273b9165279b759e3
#
_entry.id   d2dd420b2cbbf32273b9165279b759e3
#
_cell.length_a   1.000
_cell.length_b   1.000
_cell.length_c   1.000
_cell.angle_alpha   90.00
_cell.angle_beta   90.00
_cell.angle_gamma   90.00
#
_symmetry.space_group_name_H-M   'P 1'
#
loop_
_entity.id
_entity.type
_entity.pdbx_description
1 polymer ?
#
loop_
_entity_poly.entity_id
_entity_poly.type
_entity_poly.pdbx_seq_one_letter_code
_entity_poly.pdbx_strand_id
1 'polypeptide(L)'
;ELGKLEVKGRAPKTGYTRKQFGNGWGKINGWSVREVILARDLTDEKIDEKYRVLSGVLNDPYTGQIIHFQRGEKSSSKVQIDHVVALSDAWQKGAQQLSSEEREKLANDPLNLLAVDGPANQAKGDGDTATWLPSNKSFRCQYVARQIAVKRRCRLWVTEAEKSAMSSILEKCTEVN
;
A
#
# COMPACT_ATOMS: atom_id res chain seq x y z
N GLU A 1 17.86 -7.21 -3.26
CA GLU A 1 17.26 -6.17 -2.43
C GLU A 1 16.67 -6.72 -1.12
N LEU A 2 15.93 -7.85 -1.16
CA LEU A 2 15.38 -8.49 0.05
C LEU A 2 16.50 -8.81 1.08
N GLY A 3 17.64 -9.33 0.63
CA GLY A 3 18.76 -9.65 1.49
C GLY A 3 19.39 -8.47 2.23
N LYS A 4 19.06 -7.24 1.81
CA LYS A 4 19.54 -6.01 2.44
C LYS A 4 18.63 -5.50 3.56
N LEU A 5 17.46 -6.13 3.74
CA LEU A 5 16.56 -5.77 4.83
C LEU A 5 16.99 -6.43 6.13
N GLU A 6 16.94 -5.67 7.20
CA GLU A 6 17.20 -6.20 8.54
C GLU A 6 16.07 -7.18 8.92
N VAL A 7 16.43 -8.25 9.61
CA VAL A 7 15.48 -9.25 10.10
C VAL A 7 15.39 -9.12 11.62
N LYS A 8 14.21 -8.81 12.11
CA LYS A 8 13.92 -8.65 13.55
C LYS A 8 12.52 -9.10 13.86
N GLY A 9 12.26 -9.47 15.11
CA GLY A 9 10.93 -9.72 15.61
C GLY A 9 10.07 -8.44 15.62
N ARG A 10 8.75 -8.61 15.68
CA ARG A 10 7.83 -7.49 15.79
C ARG A 10 8.07 -6.73 17.08
N ALA A 11 8.15 -5.40 16.99
CA ALA A 11 8.03 -4.54 18.15
C ALA A 11 6.57 -4.51 18.62
N PRO A 12 6.30 -4.15 19.89
CA PRO A 12 4.93 -4.05 20.38
C PRO A 12 4.10 -3.05 19.59
N LYS A 13 2.83 -3.34 19.42
CA LYS A 13 1.88 -2.42 18.76
C LYS A 13 1.50 -1.24 19.64
N THR A 14 1.86 -1.28 20.91
CA THR A 14 1.56 -0.24 21.89
C THR A 14 1.90 1.15 21.36
N GLY A 15 0.98 2.09 21.53
CA GLY A 15 1.16 3.47 21.06
C GLY A 15 0.75 3.68 19.61
N TYR A 16 0.44 2.62 18.86
CA TYR A 16 -0.03 2.79 17.49
C TYR A 16 -1.39 3.47 17.45
N THR A 17 -1.45 4.55 16.69
CA THR A 17 -2.69 5.15 16.18
C THR A 17 -2.40 5.64 14.77
N ARG A 18 -3.43 5.78 13.95
CA ARG A 18 -3.26 6.29 12.60
C ARG A 18 -2.67 7.72 12.60
N LYS A 19 -2.94 8.49 13.64
CA LYS A 19 -2.40 9.86 13.80
C LYS A 19 -0.88 9.90 13.92
N GLN A 20 -0.23 8.81 14.31
CA GLN A 20 1.23 8.73 14.33
C GLN A 20 1.84 8.91 12.92
N PHE A 21 1.03 8.72 11.88
CA PHE A 21 1.41 8.83 10.48
C PHE A 21 0.82 10.08 9.80
N GLY A 22 0.32 11.04 10.56
CA GLY A 22 -0.26 12.28 10.06
C GLY A 22 -1.78 12.36 10.21
N ASN A 23 -2.34 13.48 9.81
CA ASN A 23 -3.76 13.80 9.96
C ASN A 23 -4.55 13.56 8.65
N GLY A 24 -4.49 12.35 8.11
CA GLY A 24 -5.13 12.00 6.85
C GLY A 24 -4.22 12.31 5.65
N TRP A 25 -4.81 12.42 4.48
CA TRP A 25 -4.04 12.60 3.25
C TRP A 25 -3.38 13.96 3.17
N GLY A 26 -2.09 13.95 2.84
CA GLY A 26 -1.37 15.16 2.46
C GLY A 26 -1.73 15.62 1.05
N LYS A 27 -0.92 16.53 0.50
CA LYS A 27 -1.12 17.07 -0.84
C LYS A 27 0.15 16.93 -1.68
N ILE A 28 -0.04 16.71 -2.98
CA ILE A 28 1.01 16.75 -3.99
C ILE A 28 0.54 17.75 -5.06
N ASN A 29 1.29 18.84 -5.22
CA ASN A 29 0.97 19.91 -6.19
C ASN A 29 -0.47 20.43 -6.05
N GLY A 30 -0.95 20.55 -4.81
CA GLY A 30 -2.30 21.05 -4.52
C GLY A 30 -3.42 20.02 -4.56
N TRP A 31 -3.12 18.81 -5.03
CA TRP A 31 -4.07 17.70 -5.06
C TRP A 31 -3.95 16.87 -3.78
N SER A 32 -5.07 16.42 -3.23
CA SER A 32 -5.04 15.39 -2.21
C SER A 32 -4.29 14.17 -2.73
N VAL A 33 -3.44 13.57 -1.91
CA VAL A 33 -2.69 12.35 -2.28
C VAL A 33 -3.65 11.27 -2.76
N ARG A 34 -4.80 11.10 -2.09
CA ARG A 34 -5.82 10.14 -2.52
C ARG A 34 -6.23 10.36 -3.97
N GLU A 35 -6.49 11.60 -4.37
CA GLU A 35 -6.91 11.92 -5.73
C GLU A 35 -5.77 11.71 -6.73
N VAL A 36 -4.53 12.00 -6.33
CA VAL A 36 -3.34 11.74 -7.16
C VAL A 36 -3.24 10.24 -7.48
N ILE A 37 -3.42 9.39 -6.48
CA ILE A 37 -3.35 7.93 -6.67
C ILE A 37 -4.51 7.42 -7.51
N LEU A 38 -5.73 7.91 -7.28
CA LEU A 38 -6.87 7.55 -8.12
C LEU A 38 -6.63 7.94 -9.58
N ALA A 39 -6.15 9.15 -9.83
CA ALA A 39 -5.85 9.60 -11.19
C ALA A 39 -4.74 8.77 -11.85
N ARG A 40 -3.74 8.32 -11.08
CA ARG A 40 -2.67 7.47 -11.61
C ARG A 40 -3.16 6.07 -11.96
N ASP A 41 -4.01 5.49 -11.10
CA ASP A 41 -4.35 4.06 -11.17
C ASP A 41 -5.64 3.75 -11.94
N LEU A 42 -6.55 4.72 -12.06
CA LEU A 42 -7.75 4.55 -12.87
C LEU A 42 -7.50 4.98 -14.32
N THR A 43 -8.24 4.36 -15.23
CA THR A 43 -8.32 4.79 -16.63
C THR A 43 -9.69 5.43 -16.87
N ASP A 44 -9.80 6.19 -17.96
CA ASP A 44 -11.05 6.87 -18.35
C ASP A 44 -11.63 7.73 -17.22
N GLU A 45 -10.76 8.30 -16.41
CA GLU A 45 -11.16 9.08 -15.25
C GLU A 45 -11.76 10.43 -15.64
N LYS A 46 -12.79 10.82 -14.90
CA LYS A 46 -13.37 12.16 -14.95
C LYS A 46 -13.00 12.90 -13.68
N ILE A 47 -12.45 14.08 -13.84
CA ILE A 47 -11.95 14.90 -12.74
C ILE A 47 -12.68 16.23 -12.77
N ASP A 48 -13.14 16.72 -11.61
CA ASP A 48 -13.85 18.00 -11.50
C ASP A 48 -12.88 19.17 -11.30
N GLU A 49 -13.45 20.39 -11.22
CA GLU A 49 -12.69 21.64 -11.05
C GLU A 49 -11.94 21.71 -9.71
N LYS A 50 -12.33 20.90 -8.74
CA LYS A 50 -11.71 20.85 -7.40
C LYS A 50 -10.68 19.73 -7.29
N TYR A 51 -10.24 19.17 -8.43
CA TYR A 51 -9.26 18.09 -8.49
C TYR A 51 -9.73 16.81 -7.78
N ARG A 52 -11.04 16.50 -7.88
CA ARG A 52 -11.59 15.24 -7.37
C ARG A 52 -11.87 14.31 -8.54
N VAL A 53 -11.47 13.06 -8.40
CA VAL A 53 -11.79 12.02 -9.38
C VAL A 53 -13.25 11.60 -9.15
N LEU A 54 -14.09 11.85 -10.14
CA LEU A 54 -15.52 11.57 -10.06
C LEU A 54 -15.86 10.14 -10.48
N SER A 55 -15.17 9.62 -11.47
CA SER A 55 -15.39 8.27 -11.99
C SER A 55 -14.15 7.78 -12.71
N GLY A 56 -14.11 6.50 -12.98
CA GLY A 56 -13.03 5.87 -13.73
C GLY A 56 -13.14 4.36 -13.67
N VAL A 57 -12.19 3.69 -14.31
CA VAL A 57 -12.12 2.23 -14.37
C VAL A 57 -10.82 1.78 -13.72
N LEU A 58 -10.94 0.88 -12.76
CA LEU A 58 -9.78 0.27 -12.10
C LEU A 58 -9.59 -1.15 -12.60
N ASN A 59 -8.40 -1.44 -13.13
CA ASN A 59 -7.93 -2.81 -13.27
C ASN A 59 -7.30 -3.19 -11.93
N ASP A 60 -8.11 -3.79 -11.05
CA ASP A 60 -7.70 -4.03 -9.67
C ASP A 60 -6.51 -4.99 -9.60
N PRO A 61 -5.37 -4.55 -9.06
CA PRO A 61 -4.20 -5.42 -8.97
C PRO A 61 -4.39 -6.58 -7.99
N TYR A 62 -5.23 -6.42 -6.98
CA TYR A 62 -5.38 -7.44 -5.93
C TYR A 62 -6.26 -8.61 -6.35
N THR A 63 -7.31 -8.36 -7.11
CA THR A 63 -8.22 -9.42 -7.57
C THR A 63 -8.09 -9.74 -9.05
N GLY A 64 -7.52 -8.84 -9.83
CA GLY A 64 -7.47 -8.94 -11.28
C GLY A 64 -8.77 -8.56 -11.98
N GLN A 65 -9.76 -8.10 -11.23
CA GLN A 65 -11.06 -7.73 -11.77
C GLN A 65 -11.11 -6.27 -12.21
N ILE A 66 -12.04 -5.97 -13.10
CA ILE A 66 -12.32 -4.60 -13.54
C ILE A 66 -13.41 -4.02 -12.64
N ILE A 67 -13.14 -2.86 -12.05
CA ILE A 67 -14.07 -2.18 -11.15
C ILE A 67 -14.38 -0.80 -11.71
N HIS A 68 -15.67 -0.49 -11.86
CA HIS A 68 -16.12 0.83 -12.24
C HIS A 68 -16.29 1.68 -10.98
N PHE A 69 -15.42 2.68 -10.84
CA PHE A 69 -15.45 3.61 -9.72
C PHE A 69 -16.38 4.78 -10.04
N GLN A 70 -17.19 5.13 -9.08
CA GLN A 70 -18.00 6.35 -9.11
C GLN A 70 -18.02 6.95 -7.71
N ARG A 71 -17.67 8.23 -7.61
CA ARG A 71 -17.66 8.94 -6.32
C ARG A 71 -19.08 9.04 -5.77
N GLY A 72 -19.23 8.77 -4.48
CA GLY A 72 -20.51 8.83 -3.78
C GLY A 72 -20.48 8.04 -2.48
N GLU A 73 -21.46 8.28 -1.60
CA GLU A 73 -21.49 7.66 -0.27
C GLU A 73 -21.53 6.14 -0.29
N LYS A 74 -22.20 5.55 -1.28
CA LYS A 74 -22.37 4.10 -1.36
C LYS A 74 -21.37 3.40 -2.27
N SER A 75 -20.68 4.13 -3.12
CA SER A 75 -19.83 3.55 -4.16
C SER A 75 -18.35 3.85 -4.01
N SER A 76 -17.97 4.91 -3.30
CA SER A 76 -16.56 5.24 -3.07
C SER A 76 -15.79 4.13 -2.36
N SER A 77 -16.46 3.35 -1.51
CA SER A 77 -15.84 2.24 -0.76
C SER A 77 -15.46 1.04 -1.62
N LYS A 78 -15.95 0.96 -2.86
CA LYS A 78 -15.58 -0.11 -3.80
C LYS A 78 -14.11 -0.04 -4.21
N VAL A 79 -13.56 1.16 -4.24
CA VAL A 79 -12.14 1.41 -4.54
C VAL A 79 -11.56 2.17 -3.36
N GLN A 80 -10.53 1.60 -2.76
CA GLN A 80 -9.84 2.19 -1.62
C GLN A 80 -8.37 2.38 -1.95
N ILE A 81 -7.71 3.30 -1.24
CA ILE A 81 -6.27 3.46 -1.35
C ILE A 81 -5.63 2.65 -0.23
N ASP A 82 -4.88 1.63 -0.62
CA ASP A 82 -4.17 0.77 0.32
C ASP A 82 -2.74 1.25 0.52
N HIS A 83 -2.28 1.19 1.77
CA HIS A 83 -0.86 1.24 2.08
C HIS A 83 -0.29 -0.17 1.86
N VAL A 84 0.55 -0.36 0.86
CA VAL A 84 1.10 -1.67 0.51
C VAL A 84 1.84 -2.28 1.69
N VAL A 85 2.65 -1.48 2.38
CA VAL A 85 3.11 -1.78 3.73
C VAL A 85 2.14 -1.09 4.68
N ALA A 86 1.27 -1.88 5.31
CA ALA A 86 0.24 -1.37 6.20
C ALA A 86 0.85 -0.55 7.33
N LEU A 87 0.21 0.57 7.70
CA LEU A 87 0.77 1.49 8.71
C LEU A 87 0.96 0.82 10.06
N SER A 88 0.00 -0.01 10.51
CA SER A 88 0.12 -0.77 11.74
C SER A 88 1.29 -1.76 11.69
N ASP A 89 1.47 -2.43 10.55
CA ASP A 89 2.60 -3.34 10.34
C ASP A 89 3.92 -2.57 10.35
N ALA A 90 3.98 -1.43 9.66
CA ALA A 90 5.15 -0.56 9.65
C ALA A 90 5.54 -0.10 11.06
N TRP A 91 4.55 0.26 11.89
CA TRP A 91 4.77 0.66 13.28
C TRP A 91 5.50 -0.43 14.06
N GLN A 92 5.11 -1.69 13.85
CA GLN A 92 5.68 -2.84 14.52
C GLN A 92 7.02 -3.29 13.93
N LYS A 93 7.47 -2.68 12.84
CA LYS A 93 8.69 -3.07 12.11
C LYS A 93 9.61 -1.89 11.83
N GLY A 94 9.66 -0.94 12.75
CA GLY A 94 10.65 0.14 12.74
C GLY A 94 10.10 1.55 12.64
N ALA A 95 8.86 1.76 12.23
CA ALA A 95 8.30 3.11 12.09
C ALA A 95 8.19 3.84 13.43
N GLN A 96 8.16 3.11 14.56
CA GLN A 96 8.22 3.73 15.90
C GLN A 96 9.48 4.57 16.09
N GLN A 97 10.57 4.19 15.44
CA GLN A 97 11.87 4.86 15.55
C GLN A 97 12.04 6.03 14.60
N LEU A 98 11.11 6.19 13.66
CA LEU A 98 11.14 7.30 12.71
C LEU A 98 10.57 8.57 13.34
N SER A 99 10.96 9.73 12.80
CA SER A 99 10.33 10.99 13.17
C SER A 99 8.88 11.02 12.67
N SER A 100 8.06 11.91 13.25
CA SER A 100 6.69 12.09 12.78
C SER A 100 6.64 12.52 11.31
N GLU A 101 7.61 13.33 10.87
CA GLU A 101 7.72 13.74 9.46
C GLU A 101 8.01 12.56 8.53
N GLU A 102 8.92 11.68 8.95
CA GLU A 102 9.25 10.48 8.18
C GLU A 102 8.07 9.51 8.12
N ARG A 103 7.32 9.36 9.21
CA ARG A 103 6.10 8.55 9.21
C ARG A 103 5.03 9.13 8.29
N GLU A 104 4.87 10.44 8.27
CA GLU A 104 3.91 11.11 7.38
C GLU A 104 4.31 10.92 5.91
N LYS A 105 5.60 11.00 5.59
CA LYS A 105 6.11 10.71 4.25
C LYS A 105 5.81 9.27 3.84
N LEU A 106 5.97 8.31 4.73
CA LEU A 106 5.64 6.91 4.46
C LEU A 106 4.17 6.74 4.13
N ALA A 107 3.29 7.40 4.88
CA ALA A 107 1.84 7.32 4.68
C ALA A 107 1.38 7.98 3.38
N ASN A 108 2.15 8.93 2.84
CA ASN A 108 1.80 9.68 1.63
C ASN A 108 2.71 9.36 0.44
N ASP A 109 3.60 8.37 0.58
CA ASP A 109 4.51 7.98 -0.50
C ASP A 109 3.75 7.23 -1.60
N PRO A 110 3.71 7.76 -2.84
CA PRO A 110 3.03 7.07 -3.94
C PRO A 110 3.52 5.64 -4.18
N LEU A 111 4.77 5.33 -3.83
CA LEU A 111 5.28 3.95 -3.92
C LEU A 111 4.55 3.01 -2.98
N ASN A 112 4.12 3.51 -1.81
CA ASN A 112 3.39 2.72 -0.81
C ASN A 112 1.88 2.74 -0.99
N LEU A 113 1.37 3.34 -2.06
CA LEU A 113 -0.07 3.55 -2.24
C LEU A 113 -0.56 2.93 -3.54
N LEU A 114 -1.67 2.21 -3.46
CA LEU A 114 -2.37 1.61 -4.60
C LEU A 114 -3.88 1.79 -4.45
N ALA A 115 -4.55 2.15 -5.55
CA ALA A 115 -5.99 2.02 -5.64
C ALA A 115 -6.34 0.55 -5.85
N VAL A 116 -7.19 0.00 -5.01
CA VAL A 116 -7.49 -1.43 -4.98
C VAL A 116 -8.95 -1.69 -4.66
N ASP A 117 -9.38 -2.92 -4.91
CA ASP A 117 -10.69 -3.42 -4.49
C ASP A 117 -10.89 -3.22 -2.98
N GLY A 118 -11.99 -2.59 -2.60
CA GLY A 118 -12.30 -2.32 -1.19
C GLY A 118 -12.37 -3.57 -0.33
N PRO A 119 -13.18 -4.58 -0.71
CA PRO A 119 -13.24 -5.84 0.04
C PRO A 119 -11.89 -6.53 0.20
N ALA A 120 -11.05 -6.58 -0.84
CA ALA A 120 -9.71 -7.16 -0.75
C ALA A 120 -8.82 -6.38 0.22
N ASN A 121 -8.92 -5.06 0.19
CA ASN A 121 -8.19 -4.20 1.13
C ASN A 121 -8.62 -4.45 2.58
N GLN A 122 -9.93 -4.60 2.83
CA GLN A 122 -10.44 -4.93 4.15
C GLN A 122 -9.95 -6.30 4.62
N ALA A 123 -9.91 -7.29 3.74
CA ALA A 123 -9.41 -8.63 4.05
C ALA A 123 -7.91 -8.61 4.39
N LYS A 124 -7.13 -7.80 3.70
CA LYS A 124 -5.70 -7.64 3.98
C LYS A 124 -5.47 -7.09 5.38
N GLY A 125 -6.25 -6.08 5.80
CA GLY A 125 -6.04 -5.43 7.09
C GLY A 125 -4.61 -4.92 7.25
N ASP A 126 -3.94 -5.28 8.34
CA ASP A 126 -2.53 -4.94 8.58
C ASP A 126 -1.58 -6.12 8.26
N GLY A 127 -2.03 -7.05 7.42
CA GLY A 127 -1.23 -8.22 7.05
C GLY A 127 0.03 -7.87 6.27
N ASP A 128 1.03 -8.74 6.44
CA ASP A 128 2.25 -8.73 5.65
C ASP A 128 2.26 -9.91 4.65
N THR A 129 3.36 -10.10 3.91
CA THR A 129 3.45 -11.18 2.92
C THR A 129 3.31 -12.57 3.53
N ALA A 130 3.62 -12.74 4.82
CA ALA A 130 3.46 -14.03 5.50
C ALA A 130 2.00 -14.34 5.86
N THR A 131 1.14 -13.33 5.95
CA THR A 131 -0.23 -13.49 6.42
C THR A 131 -1.28 -13.19 5.36
N TRP A 132 -0.92 -12.47 4.31
CA TRP A 132 -1.85 -12.14 3.23
C TRP A 132 -1.09 -11.91 1.92
N LEU A 133 -1.69 -12.38 0.83
CA LEU A 133 -1.22 -12.12 -0.54
C LEU A 133 -2.43 -11.81 -1.44
N PRO A 134 -2.24 -10.98 -2.47
CA PRO A 134 -3.30 -10.79 -3.46
C PRO A 134 -3.73 -12.12 -4.07
N SER A 135 -5.04 -12.31 -4.24
CA SER A 135 -5.56 -13.49 -4.95
C SER A 135 -5.16 -13.50 -6.42
N ASN A 136 -4.93 -12.33 -7.00
CA ASN A 136 -4.37 -12.18 -8.35
C ASN A 136 -2.88 -12.57 -8.32
N LYS A 137 -2.59 -13.80 -8.64
CA LYS A 137 -1.23 -14.35 -8.59
C LYS A 137 -0.25 -13.62 -9.50
N SER A 138 -0.73 -13.09 -10.63
CA SER A 138 0.13 -12.36 -11.57
C SER A 138 0.69 -11.06 -10.99
N PHE A 139 0.08 -10.52 -9.93
CA PHE A 139 0.54 -9.29 -9.27
C PHE A 139 1.51 -9.55 -8.12
N ARG A 140 1.62 -10.78 -7.64
CA ARG A 140 2.39 -11.08 -6.41
C ARG A 140 3.85 -10.69 -6.50
N CYS A 141 4.48 -10.86 -7.64
CA CYS A 141 5.89 -10.45 -7.84
C CYS A 141 6.05 -8.94 -7.66
N GLN A 142 5.21 -8.15 -8.31
CA GLN A 142 5.23 -6.69 -8.18
C GLN A 142 4.87 -6.24 -6.77
N TYR A 143 3.90 -6.91 -6.15
CA TYR A 143 3.47 -6.62 -4.78
C TYR A 143 4.63 -6.76 -3.79
N VAL A 144 5.32 -7.90 -3.84
CA VAL A 144 6.48 -8.16 -2.96
C VAL A 144 7.62 -7.18 -3.26
N ALA A 145 7.92 -6.96 -4.54
CA ALA A 145 8.97 -6.02 -4.93
C ALA A 145 8.67 -4.60 -4.42
N ARG A 146 7.41 -4.19 -4.48
CA ARG A 146 6.98 -2.87 -3.99
C ARG A 146 7.13 -2.77 -2.47
N GLN A 147 6.75 -3.81 -1.73
CA GLN A 147 6.94 -3.84 -0.27
C GLN A 147 8.42 -3.73 0.11
N ILE A 148 9.28 -4.46 -0.58
CA ILE A 148 10.73 -4.40 -0.35
C ILE A 148 11.26 -2.99 -0.62
N ALA A 149 10.85 -2.38 -1.72
CA ALA A 149 11.31 -1.02 -2.07
C ALA A 149 10.88 0.02 -1.02
N VAL A 150 9.65 -0.07 -0.51
CA VAL A 150 9.16 0.82 0.55
C VAL A 150 9.97 0.61 1.83
N LYS A 151 10.17 -0.64 2.23
CA LYS A 151 10.91 -0.95 3.46
C LYS A 151 12.36 -0.49 3.37
N ARG A 152 12.99 -0.65 2.22
CA ARG A 152 14.34 -0.14 1.99
C ARG A 152 14.40 1.37 2.13
N ARG A 153 13.49 2.07 1.46
CA ARG A 153 13.43 3.54 1.50
C ARG A 153 13.20 4.08 2.90
N CYS A 154 12.35 3.42 3.66
CA CYS A 154 11.91 3.89 4.98
C CYS A 154 12.65 3.22 6.14
N ARG A 155 13.65 2.41 5.87
CA ARG A 155 14.48 1.74 6.91
C ARG A 155 13.64 0.88 7.85
N LEU A 156 12.64 0.19 7.30
CA LEU A 156 11.83 -0.77 8.03
C LEU A 156 12.45 -2.16 7.93
N TRP A 157 12.16 -3.01 8.91
CA TRP A 157 12.66 -4.39 8.89
C TRP A 157 11.56 -5.38 8.51
N VAL A 158 11.96 -6.64 8.35
CA VAL A 158 11.05 -7.76 8.12
C VAL A 158 11.22 -8.76 9.27
N THR A 159 10.15 -9.51 9.57
CA THR A 159 10.28 -10.68 10.41
C THR A 159 10.85 -11.83 9.59
N GLU A 160 11.33 -12.87 10.25
CA GLU A 160 11.85 -14.07 9.58
C GLU A 160 10.75 -14.74 8.74
N ALA A 161 9.53 -14.85 9.26
CA ALA A 161 8.40 -15.41 8.54
C ALA A 161 8.07 -14.59 7.28
N GLU A 162 8.10 -13.26 7.40
CA GLU A 162 7.86 -12.36 6.27
C GLU A 162 8.94 -12.52 5.20
N LYS A 163 10.21 -12.54 5.60
CA LYS A 163 11.32 -12.72 4.67
C LYS A 163 11.22 -14.06 3.93
N SER A 164 10.89 -15.13 4.65
CA SER A 164 10.71 -16.45 4.05
C SER A 164 9.57 -16.46 3.02
N ALA A 165 8.43 -15.83 3.36
CA ALA A 165 7.30 -15.73 2.44
C ALA A 165 7.65 -14.90 1.20
N MET A 166 8.32 -13.77 1.37
CA MET A 166 8.79 -12.93 0.26
C MET A 166 9.75 -13.70 -0.65
N SER A 167 10.70 -14.41 -0.07
CA SER A 167 11.67 -15.23 -0.81
C SER A 167 10.97 -16.28 -1.65
N SER A 168 9.99 -16.98 -1.08
CA SER A 168 9.21 -18.00 -1.79
C SER A 168 8.46 -17.42 -3.01
N ILE A 169 7.92 -16.22 -2.88
CA ILE A 169 7.26 -15.55 -4.01
C ILE A 169 8.30 -15.15 -5.08
N LEU A 170 9.41 -14.53 -4.66
CA LEU A 170 10.43 -14.06 -5.59
C LEU A 170 11.08 -15.19 -6.39
N GLU A 171 11.24 -16.37 -5.79
CA GLU A 171 11.76 -17.56 -6.49
C GLU A 171 10.87 -17.99 -7.66
N LYS A 172 9.58 -17.73 -7.57
CA LYS A 172 8.61 -18.05 -8.62
C LYS A 172 8.48 -16.94 -9.67
N CYS A 173 9.11 -15.81 -9.43
CA CYS A 173 9.07 -14.69 -10.37
C CYS A 173 10.09 -14.99 -11.46
N THR A 174 9.60 -15.42 -12.62
CA THR A 174 10.43 -15.47 -13.80
C THR A 174 10.87 -14.03 -14.11
N GLU A 175 12.11 -13.87 -14.50
CA GLU A 175 12.66 -12.59 -14.86
C GLU A 175 11.75 -11.91 -15.87
N VAL A 176 11.00 -10.93 -15.39
CA VAL A 176 10.31 -10.01 -16.28
C VAL A 176 11.36 -9.03 -16.74
N ASN A 177 11.96 -9.33 -17.86
CA ASN A 177 12.84 -8.41 -18.55
C ASN A 177 12.04 -7.22 -19.07
#